data_7c6b39c1720be8d5b7bcecd76ab45991
#
_entry.id   7c6b39c1720be8d5b7bcecd76ab45991
#
_cell.length_a   1.000
_cell.length_b   1.000
_cell.length_c   1.000
_cell.angle_alpha   90.00
_cell.angle_beta   90.00
_cell.angle_gamma   90.00
#
_symmetry.space_group_name_H-M   'P 1'
#
loop_
_entity.id
_entity.type
_entity.pdbx_description
1 polymer ?
#
loop_
_entity_poly.entity_id
_entity_poly.type
_entity_poly.pdbx_seq_one_letter_code
_entity_poly.pdbx_strand_id
1 'polypeptide(L)'
;MGILASLIPISAIVYEIPLLNMAYAELLIETGTNFLYMFDWVFGFAWFIFLNTLMYEINKDIYTVEGDRENGNHTIPVKLGIRAAEGIITALAGVAMISAVLAYFVEFSASLAILIYIIFALLLPYGIYIISILSGKRKRRFQLWLIRLIMVLCLGVSVFLRNFFLLIFAD
;
A
#
# COMPACT_ATOMS: atom_id res chain seq x y z
N MET A 1 8.49 -8.32 -9.78
CA MET A 1 8.02 -6.95 -10.14
C MET A 1 7.64 -6.12 -8.91
N GLY A 2 6.93 -6.67 -7.89
CA GLY A 2 6.49 -5.92 -6.70
C GLY A 2 7.59 -5.22 -5.90
N ILE A 3 8.73 -5.91 -5.69
CA ILE A 3 9.88 -5.34 -4.97
C ILE A 3 10.45 -4.12 -5.73
N LEU A 4 10.57 -4.20 -7.06
CA LEU A 4 11.06 -3.08 -7.86
C LEU A 4 10.11 -1.88 -7.82
N ALA A 5 8.80 -2.13 -7.87
CA ALA A 5 7.80 -1.05 -7.79
C ALA A 5 7.82 -0.31 -6.44
N SER A 6 8.06 -1.02 -5.32
CA SER A 6 8.17 -0.41 -3.99
C SER A 6 9.50 0.33 -3.77
N LEU A 7 10.56 -0.03 -4.49
CA LEU A 7 11.86 0.65 -4.39
C LEU A 7 11.89 2.00 -5.11
N ILE A 8 11.02 2.23 -6.12
CA ILE A 8 11.00 3.48 -6.88
C ILE A 8 10.78 4.70 -5.98
N PRO A 9 9.73 4.79 -5.13
CA PRO A 9 9.54 5.94 -4.25
C PRO A 9 10.66 6.09 -3.23
N ILE A 10 11.22 4.99 -2.72
CA ILE A 10 12.33 5.02 -1.78
C ILE A 10 13.60 5.58 -2.45
N SER A 11 13.92 5.11 -3.66
CA SER A 11 15.11 5.59 -4.40
C SER A 11 14.99 7.07 -4.77
N ALA A 12 13.80 7.54 -5.14
CA ALA A 12 13.56 8.95 -5.42
C ALA A 12 13.88 9.83 -4.21
N ILE A 13 13.40 9.46 -3.02
CA ILE A 13 13.69 10.22 -1.79
C ILE A 13 15.15 10.17 -1.40
N VAL A 14 15.78 8.99 -1.44
CA VAL A 14 17.21 8.87 -1.11
C VAL A 14 18.07 9.73 -2.03
N TYR A 15 17.66 9.92 -3.29
CA TYR A 15 18.35 10.80 -4.24
C TYR A 15 18.05 12.28 -3.97
N GLU A 16 16.82 12.64 -3.59
CA GLU A 16 16.41 14.03 -3.36
C GLU A 16 16.88 14.61 -2.01
N ILE A 17 17.01 13.79 -0.96
CA ILE A 17 17.43 14.25 0.38
C ILE A 17 18.75 15.04 0.37
N PRO A 18 19.85 14.60 -0.30
CA PRO A 18 21.10 15.36 -0.36
C PRO A 18 20.95 16.70 -1.08
N LEU A 19 20.13 16.72 -2.15
CA LEU A 19 19.87 17.95 -2.93
C LEU A 19 19.05 18.95 -2.13
N LEU A 20 18.04 18.50 -1.39
CA LEU A 20 17.24 19.33 -0.50
C LEU A 20 18.06 19.87 0.66
N ASN A 21 18.95 19.07 1.26
CA ASN A 21 19.84 19.51 2.31
C ASN A 21 20.83 20.59 1.84
N MET A 22 21.33 20.50 0.61
CA MET A 22 22.23 21.52 0.05
C MET A 22 21.52 22.84 -0.29
N ALA A 23 20.27 22.74 -0.83
CA ALA A 23 19.54 23.91 -1.31
C ALA A 23 18.74 24.65 -0.22
N TYR A 24 18.32 23.94 0.83
CA TYR A 24 17.35 24.45 1.81
C TYR A 24 17.74 24.21 3.27
N ALA A 25 19.04 24.00 3.56
CA ALA A 25 19.52 23.69 4.91
C ALA A 25 19.11 24.76 5.96
N GLU A 26 19.17 26.03 5.61
CA GLU A 26 18.78 27.13 6.51
C GLU A 26 17.27 27.15 6.78
N LEU A 27 16.46 26.94 5.73
CA LEU A 27 15.00 26.92 5.80
C LEU A 27 14.48 25.73 6.63
N LEU A 28 15.18 24.60 6.60
CA LEU A 28 14.85 23.39 7.37
C LEU A 28 15.18 23.54 8.85
N ILE A 29 16.23 24.27 9.18
CA ILE A 29 16.59 24.62 10.56
C ILE A 29 15.57 25.60 11.13
N GLU A 30 15.14 26.60 10.37
CA GLU A 30 14.15 27.61 10.79
C GLU A 30 12.76 27.01 10.97
N THR A 31 12.32 26.10 10.08
CA THR A 31 10.97 25.50 10.16
C THR A 31 10.89 24.30 11.10
N GLY A 32 12.01 23.84 11.67
CA GLY A 32 12.05 22.64 12.53
C GLY A 32 11.53 21.37 11.82
N THR A 33 11.45 21.39 10.49
CA THR A 33 10.90 20.29 9.69
C THR A 33 11.85 19.10 9.75
N ASN A 34 11.39 18.04 10.35
CA ASN A 34 12.20 16.84 10.53
C ASN A 34 12.08 15.96 9.27
N PHE A 35 13.17 15.82 8.49
CA PHE A 35 13.21 14.94 7.32
C PHE A 35 12.81 13.50 7.61
N LEU A 36 12.96 13.06 8.86
CA LEU A 36 12.52 11.73 9.30
C LEU A 36 11.02 11.52 9.03
N TYR A 37 10.18 12.54 9.24
CA TYR A 37 8.74 12.43 8.94
C TYR A 37 8.45 12.19 7.46
N MET A 38 9.18 12.87 6.57
CA MET A 38 9.00 12.65 5.12
C MET A 38 9.42 11.24 4.72
N PHE A 39 10.49 10.72 5.35
CA PHE A 39 10.99 9.38 5.09
C PHE A 39 10.00 8.32 5.60
N ASP A 40 9.45 8.48 6.80
CA ASP A 40 8.45 7.56 7.37
C ASP A 40 7.19 7.47 6.51
N TRP A 41 6.75 8.61 5.95
CA TRP A 41 5.62 8.67 5.04
C TRP A 41 5.85 7.88 3.76
N VAL A 42 6.99 8.07 3.14
CA VAL A 42 7.31 7.39 1.88
C VAL A 42 7.56 5.92 2.12
N PHE A 43 8.18 5.57 3.24
CA PHE A 43 8.36 4.18 3.63
C PHE A 43 6.99 3.51 3.87
N GLY A 44 6.09 4.14 4.60
CA GLY A 44 4.73 3.66 4.80
C GLY A 44 3.98 3.45 3.49
N PHE A 45 4.09 4.41 2.55
CA PHE A 45 3.50 4.32 1.23
C PHE A 45 4.10 3.17 0.40
N ALA A 46 5.44 3.04 0.38
CA ALA A 46 6.13 1.95 -0.30
C ALA A 46 5.73 0.58 0.26
N TRP A 47 5.51 0.48 1.58
CA TRP A 47 5.02 -0.71 2.25
C TRP A 47 3.64 -1.14 1.74
N PHE A 48 2.68 -0.21 1.64
CA PHE A 48 1.35 -0.51 1.10
C PHE A 48 1.40 -0.90 -0.38
N ILE A 49 2.21 -0.23 -1.20
CA ILE A 49 2.42 -0.61 -2.61
C ILE A 49 2.97 -2.04 -2.69
N PHE A 50 3.95 -2.36 -1.87
CA PHE A 50 4.56 -3.70 -1.83
C PHE A 50 3.52 -4.78 -1.51
N LEU A 51 2.76 -4.62 -0.43
CA LEU A 51 1.72 -5.58 -0.03
C LEU A 51 0.65 -5.75 -1.11
N ASN A 52 0.15 -4.65 -1.66
CA ASN A 52 -0.88 -4.69 -2.71
C ASN A 52 -0.36 -5.35 -3.99
N THR A 53 0.89 -5.09 -4.38
CA THR A 53 1.48 -5.72 -5.57
C THR A 53 1.64 -7.22 -5.37
N LEU A 54 2.08 -7.67 -4.19
CA LEU A 54 2.14 -9.11 -3.86
C LEU A 54 0.76 -9.77 -3.95
N MET A 55 -0.25 -9.17 -3.33
CA MET A 55 -1.62 -9.68 -3.39
C MET A 55 -2.14 -9.74 -4.83
N TYR A 56 -1.86 -8.72 -5.63
CA TYR A 56 -2.24 -8.67 -7.04
C TYR A 56 -1.59 -9.78 -7.85
N GLU A 57 -0.27 -9.97 -7.72
CA GLU A 57 0.47 -11.01 -8.45
C GLU A 57 -0.02 -12.40 -8.06
N ILE A 58 -0.16 -12.71 -6.76
CA ILE A 58 -0.67 -14.02 -6.32
C ILE A 58 -2.10 -14.25 -6.83
N ASN A 59 -2.97 -13.24 -6.78
CA ASN A 59 -4.34 -13.36 -7.27
C ASN A 59 -4.40 -13.55 -8.80
N LYS A 60 -3.51 -12.90 -9.54
CA LYS A 60 -3.33 -13.10 -10.97
C LYS A 60 -2.87 -14.53 -11.27
N ASP A 61 -1.87 -15.04 -10.54
CA ASP A 61 -1.36 -16.41 -10.71
C ASP A 61 -2.44 -17.45 -10.38
N ILE A 62 -3.32 -17.20 -9.41
CA ILE A 62 -4.48 -18.06 -9.19
C ILE A 62 -5.43 -18.04 -10.40
N TYR A 63 -5.57 -16.88 -11.06
CA TYR A 63 -6.41 -16.78 -12.25
C TYR A 63 -5.86 -17.56 -13.44
N THR A 64 -4.53 -17.64 -13.58
CA THR A 64 -3.82 -18.30 -14.70
C THR A 64 -3.25 -19.67 -14.34
N VAL A 65 -3.63 -20.27 -13.22
CA VAL A 65 -3.02 -21.48 -12.65
C VAL A 65 -2.97 -22.68 -13.60
N GLU A 66 -3.97 -22.86 -14.44
CA GLU A 66 -4.03 -23.97 -15.41
C GLU A 66 -2.99 -23.77 -16.52
N GLY A 67 -2.94 -22.56 -17.10
CA GLY A 67 -1.95 -22.23 -18.12
C GLY A 67 -0.52 -22.23 -17.57
N ASP A 68 -0.33 -21.78 -16.33
CA ASP A 68 0.98 -21.82 -15.67
C ASP A 68 1.46 -23.26 -15.45
N ARG A 69 0.55 -24.17 -15.10
CA ARG A 69 0.85 -25.59 -14.95
C ARG A 69 1.24 -26.24 -16.27
N GLU A 70 0.52 -25.93 -17.34
CA GLU A 70 0.83 -26.44 -18.69
C GLU A 70 2.18 -25.94 -19.20
N ASN A 71 2.53 -24.70 -18.89
CA ASN A 71 3.80 -24.08 -19.29
C ASN A 71 4.98 -24.40 -18.35
N GLY A 72 4.78 -25.24 -17.33
CA GLY A 72 5.82 -25.60 -16.36
C GLY A 72 6.23 -24.46 -15.42
N ASN A 73 5.44 -23.41 -15.30
CA ASN A 73 5.70 -22.30 -14.38
C ASN A 73 5.49 -22.74 -12.92
N HIS A 74 6.40 -22.34 -12.05
CA HIS A 74 6.38 -22.67 -10.62
C HIS A 74 5.82 -21.55 -9.77
N THR A 75 4.58 -21.11 -10.03
CA THR A 75 3.91 -20.08 -9.24
C THR A 75 3.40 -20.64 -7.89
N ILE A 76 3.10 -19.74 -6.94
CA ILE A 76 2.60 -20.12 -5.60
C ILE A 76 1.37 -21.04 -5.70
N PRO A 77 0.31 -20.70 -6.47
CA PRO A 77 -0.87 -21.54 -6.57
C PRO A 77 -0.62 -22.87 -7.28
N VAL A 78 0.37 -22.96 -8.16
CA VAL A 78 0.78 -24.22 -8.80
C VAL A 78 1.44 -25.15 -7.80
N LYS A 79 2.35 -24.63 -6.94
CA LYS A 79 3.11 -25.43 -5.97
C LYS A 79 2.32 -25.76 -4.70
N LEU A 80 1.64 -24.78 -4.11
CA LEU A 80 0.98 -24.91 -2.81
C LEU A 80 -0.54 -25.14 -2.91
N GLY A 81 -1.09 -24.96 -4.10
CA GLY A 81 -2.52 -25.05 -4.34
C GLY A 81 -3.27 -23.72 -4.11
N ILE A 82 -4.45 -23.62 -4.70
CA ILE A 82 -5.27 -22.40 -4.72
C ILE A 82 -5.69 -21.97 -3.29
N ARG A 83 -6.07 -22.93 -2.43
CA ARG A 83 -6.50 -22.61 -1.05
C ARG A 83 -5.37 -22.00 -0.22
N ALA A 84 -4.14 -22.51 -0.36
CA ALA A 84 -2.98 -21.95 0.33
C ALA A 84 -2.66 -20.55 -0.19
N ALA A 85 -2.73 -20.32 -1.49
CA ALA A 85 -2.55 -19.01 -2.10
C ALA A 85 -3.61 -18.00 -1.64
N GLU A 86 -4.88 -18.39 -1.55
CA GLU A 86 -5.98 -17.59 -0.98
C GLU A 86 -5.73 -17.26 0.51
N GLY A 87 -5.20 -18.20 1.27
CA GLY A 87 -4.80 -17.98 2.67
C GLY A 87 -3.68 -16.94 2.80
N ILE A 88 -2.65 -17.03 1.94
CA ILE A 88 -1.54 -16.05 1.91
C ILE A 88 -2.08 -14.65 1.58
N ILE A 89 -2.92 -14.52 0.57
CA ILE A 89 -3.52 -13.22 0.20
C ILE A 89 -4.33 -12.65 1.37
N THR A 90 -5.13 -13.48 2.04
CA THR A 90 -5.94 -13.05 3.19
C THR A 90 -5.06 -12.58 4.35
N ALA A 91 -3.95 -13.27 4.61
CA ALA A 91 -2.97 -12.87 5.62
C ALA A 91 -2.31 -11.52 5.26
N LEU A 92 -1.89 -11.34 4.00
CA LEU A 92 -1.32 -10.07 3.53
C LEU A 92 -2.31 -8.91 3.65
N ALA A 93 -3.58 -9.13 3.30
CA ALA A 93 -4.64 -8.14 3.48
C ALA A 93 -4.84 -7.78 4.97
N GLY A 94 -4.80 -8.78 5.86
CA GLY A 94 -4.85 -8.58 7.31
C GLY A 94 -3.66 -7.74 7.82
N VAL A 95 -2.45 -8.04 7.36
CA VAL A 95 -1.25 -7.24 7.67
C VAL A 95 -1.42 -5.80 7.19
N ALA A 96 -1.92 -5.57 5.97
CA ALA A 96 -2.17 -4.23 5.45
C ALA A 96 -3.19 -3.46 6.30
N MET A 97 -4.29 -4.11 6.73
CA MET A 97 -5.29 -3.50 7.62
C MET A 97 -4.69 -3.11 8.98
N ILE A 98 -3.93 -4.02 9.59
CA ILE A 98 -3.25 -3.76 10.87
C ILE A 98 -2.25 -2.60 10.71
N SER A 99 -1.45 -2.61 9.65
CA SER A 99 -0.50 -1.53 9.37
C SER A 99 -1.19 -0.17 9.20
N ALA A 100 -2.37 -0.12 8.54
CA ALA A 100 -3.14 1.10 8.39
C ALA A 100 -3.66 1.65 9.73
N VAL A 101 -4.13 0.76 10.60
CA VAL A 101 -4.60 1.13 11.96
C VAL A 101 -3.44 1.60 12.82
N LEU A 102 -2.29 0.91 12.79
CA LEU A 102 -1.10 1.31 13.54
C LEU A 102 -0.57 2.66 13.06
N ALA A 103 -0.49 2.90 11.75
CA ALA A 103 -0.08 4.18 11.20
C ALA A 103 -0.98 5.33 11.68
N TYR A 104 -2.30 5.10 11.79
CA TYR A 104 -3.21 6.10 12.36
C TYR A 104 -2.85 6.46 13.79
N PHE A 105 -2.64 5.46 14.67
CA PHE A 105 -2.36 5.73 16.08
C PHE A 105 -0.99 6.35 16.30
N VAL A 106 0.00 6.04 15.48
CA VAL A 106 1.36 6.57 15.61
C VAL A 106 1.46 8.00 15.09
N GLU A 107 0.88 8.25 13.87
CA GLU A 107 1.12 9.51 13.15
C GLU A 107 -0.07 10.48 13.17
N PHE A 108 -1.32 9.98 13.33
CA PHE A 108 -2.52 10.79 13.03
C PHE A 108 -3.59 10.78 14.10
N SER A 109 -3.31 10.37 15.29
CA SER A 109 -4.29 10.16 16.39
C SER A 109 -5.20 11.36 16.67
N ALA A 110 -4.88 12.57 16.19
CA ALA A 110 -5.67 13.79 16.39
C ALA A 110 -6.64 14.10 15.24
N SER A 111 -6.56 13.47 14.07
CA SER A 111 -7.35 13.84 12.91
C SER A 111 -8.51 12.90 12.61
N LEU A 112 -9.74 13.34 12.88
CA LEU A 112 -10.98 12.62 12.55
C LEU A 112 -11.12 12.40 11.03
N ALA A 113 -10.69 13.36 10.20
CA ALA A 113 -10.77 13.25 8.74
C ALA A 113 -9.90 12.11 8.21
N ILE A 114 -8.70 11.94 8.76
CA ILE A 114 -7.80 10.85 8.40
C ILE A 114 -8.36 9.50 8.86
N LEU A 115 -8.96 9.43 10.05
CA LEU A 115 -9.64 8.23 10.53
C LEU A 115 -10.75 7.78 9.57
N ILE A 116 -11.62 8.72 9.19
CA ILE A 116 -12.70 8.45 8.23
C ILE A 116 -12.12 7.96 6.90
N TYR A 117 -11.06 8.60 6.42
CA TYR A 117 -10.40 8.19 5.20
C TYR A 117 -9.86 6.74 5.30
N ILE A 118 -9.12 6.41 6.34
CA ILE A 118 -8.57 5.06 6.55
C ILE A 118 -9.68 4.01 6.59
N ILE A 119 -10.78 4.30 7.27
CA ILE A 119 -11.92 3.36 7.35
C ILE A 119 -12.53 3.13 5.96
N PHE A 120 -12.85 4.18 5.22
CA PHE A 120 -13.57 4.05 3.95
C PHE A 120 -12.67 3.71 2.77
N ALA A 121 -11.44 4.22 2.73
CA ALA A 121 -10.53 4.02 1.60
C ALA A 121 -9.65 2.77 1.74
N LEU A 122 -9.37 2.30 2.95
CA LEU A 122 -8.51 1.14 3.19
C LEU A 122 -9.25 -0.01 3.85
N LEU A 123 -9.76 0.16 5.08
CA LEU A 123 -10.31 -0.96 5.85
C LEU A 123 -11.54 -1.58 5.19
N LEU A 124 -12.47 -0.77 4.69
CA LEU A 124 -13.69 -1.26 4.05
C LEU A 124 -13.39 -2.02 2.74
N PRO A 125 -12.59 -1.49 1.79
CA PRO A 125 -12.23 -2.24 0.59
C PRO A 125 -11.44 -3.53 0.87
N TYR A 126 -10.51 -3.53 1.83
CA TYR A 126 -9.81 -4.76 2.24
C TYR A 126 -10.77 -5.77 2.88
N GLY A 127 -11.71 -5.32 3.71
CA GLY A 127 -12.74 -6.17 4.29
C GLY A 127 -13.60 -6.84 3.21
N ILE A 128 -14.08 -6.07 2.22
CA ILE A 128 -14.84 -6.59 1.08
C ILE A 128 -13.99 -7.60 0.29
N TYR A 129 -12.70 -7.32 0.12
CA TYR A 129 -11.76 -8.19 -0.58
C TYR A 129 -11.62 -9.54 0.14
N ILE A 130 -11.40 -9.54 1.46
CA ILE A 130 -11.29 -10.75 2.28
C ILE A 130 -12.60 -11.56 2.23
N ILE A 131 -13.74 -10.90 2.39
CA ILE A 131 -15.06 -11.56 2.31
C ILE A 131 -15.27 -12.18 0.93
N SER A 132 -14.84 -11.50 -0.14
CA SER A 132 -14.94 -12.02 -1.51
C SER A 132 -14.10 -13.29 -1.71
N ILE A 133 -12.95 -13.41 -1.06
CA ILE A 133 -12.11 -14.62 -1.10
C ILE A 133 -12.78 -15.74 -0.29
N LEU A 134 -13.17 -15.47 0.96
CA LEU A 134 -13.74 -16.46 1.88
C LEU A 134 -15.08 -16.99 1.43
N SER A 135 -15.88 -16.19 0.72
CA SER A 135 -17.21 -16.63 0.24
C SER A 135 -17.15 -17.68 -0.88
N GLY A 136 -15.98 -18.04 -1.36
CA GLY A 136 -15.78 -19.07 -2.39
C GLY A 136 -16.38 -18.74 -3.76
N LYS A 137 -17.08 -17.62 -3.89
CA LYS A 137 -17.60 -17.13 -5.18
C LYS A 137 -16.43 -16.53 -5.97
N ARG A 138 -15.83 -17.35 -6.81
CA ARG A 138 -14.65 -17.00 -7.63
C ARG A 138 -14.90 -15.84 -8.61
N LYS A 139 -15.28 -14.66 -8.13
CA LYS A 139 -15.37 -13.42 -8.89
C LYS A 139 -13.97 -12.77 -9.03
N ARG A 140 -13.02 -13.52 -9.60
CA ARG A 140 -11.61 -13.11 -9.66
C ARG A 140 -11.39 -11.78 -10.37
N ARG A 141 -12.14 -11.47 -11.43
CA ARG A 141 -12.08 -10.15 -12.08
C ARG A 141 -12.44 -9.03 -11.12
N PHE A 142 -13.44 -9.25 -10.27
CA PHE A 142 -13.83 -8.28 -9.25
C PHE A 142 -12.73 -8.12 -8.18
N GLN A 143 -12.11 -9.21 -7.75
CA GLN A 143 -11.01 -9.18 -6.79
C GLN A 143 -9.79 -8.41 -7.34
N LEU A 144 -9.40 -8.65 -8.60
CA LEU A 144 -8.32 -7.92 -9.26
C LEU A 144 -8.64 -6.43 -9.42
N TRP A 145 -9.90 -6.10 -9.77
CA TRP A 145 -10.35 -4.72 -9.85
C TRP A 145 -10.31 -4.03 -8.49
N LEU A 146 -10.72 -4.72 -7.44
CA LEU A 146 -10.74 -4.18 -6.07
C LEU A 146 -9.33 -3.87 -5.55
N ILE A 147 -8.34 -4.76 -5.79
CA ILE A 147 -6.94 -4.48 -5.43
C ILE A 147 -6.42 -3.24 -6.18
N ARG A 148 -6.72 -3.11 -7.48
CA ARG A 148 -6.34 -1.92 -8.24
C ARG A 148 -6.97 -0.65 -7.66
N LEU A 149 -8.25 -0.72 -7.27
CA LEU A 149 -8.93 0.38 -6.60
C LEU A 149 -8.22 0.77 -5.30
N ILE A 150 -7.86 -0.20 -4.46
CA ILE A 150 -7.12 0.03 -3.22
C ILE A 150 -5.78 0.71 -3.51
N MET A 151 -5.04 0.27 -4.54
CA MET A 151 -3.79 0.92 -4.95
C MET A 151 -4.00 2.40 -5.30
N VAL A 152 -5.04 2.72 -6.08
CA VAL A 152 -5.38 4.10 -6.44
C VAL A 152 -5.78 4.91 -5.20
N LEU A 153 -6.54 4.32 -4.29
CA LEU A 153 -6.93 4.98 -3.04
C LEU A 153 -5.70 5.24 -2.15
N CYS A 154 -4.77 4.30 -2.07
CA CYS A 154 -3.49 4.53 -1.37
C CYS A 154 -2.70 5.72 -1.96
N LEU A 155 -2.70 5.87 -3.29
CA LEU A 155 -2.11 7.06 -3.94
C LEU A 155 -2.84 8.35 -3.57
N GLY A 156 -4.17 8.30 -3.48
CA GLY A 156 -4.99 9.45 -3.09
C GLY A 156 -4.66 9.98 -1.69
N VAL A 157 -4.25 9.11 -0.75
CA VAL A 157 -3.80 9.53 0.60
C VAL A 157 -2.65 10.50 0.50
N SER A 158 -1.64 10.20 -0.30
CA SER A 158 -0.44 11.03 -0.41
C SER A 158 -0.76 12.44 -0.95
N VAL A 159 -1.70 12.54 -1.89
CA VAL A 159 -2.16 13.83 -2.45
C VAL A 159 -3.01 14.61 -1.46
N PHE A 160 -3.91 13.93 -0.74
CA PHE A 160 -4.77 14.55 0.26
C PHE A 160 -3.96 15.11 1.44
N LEU A 161 -2.95 14.37 1.87
CA LEU A 161 -2.06 14.77 2.96
C LEU A 161 -1.15 15.94 2.57
N ARG A 162 -0.66 15.98 1.31
CA ARG A 162 0.07 17.15 0.82
C ARG A 162 -0.75 18.43 0.93
N ASN A 163 -2.03 18.39 0.54
CA ASN A 163 -2.92 19.54 0.65
C ASN A 163 -3.23 19.90 2.11
N PHE A 164 -3.29 18.92 3.00
CA PHE A 164 -3.46 19.13 4.43
C PHE A 164 -2.22 19.76 5.07
N PHE A 165 -1.03 19.34 4.70
CA PHE A 165 0.23 19.97 5.12
C PHE A 165 0.33 21.42 4.62
N LEU A 166 -0.02 21.68 3.37
CA LEU A 166 -0.03 23.04 2.82
C LEU A 166 -1.04 23.95 3.53
N LEU A 167 -2.15 23.42 4.04
CA LEU A 167 -3.14 24.17 4.83
C LEU A 167 -2.65 24.46 6.27
N ILE A 168 -1.86 23.58 6.87
CA ILE A 168 -1.32 23.77 8.24
C ILE A 168 -0.12 24.71 8.25
N PHE A 169 0.68 24.72 7.18
CA PHE A 169 1.89 25.56 7.09
C PHE A 169 1.70 26.83 6.26
N ALA A 170 0.47 27.12 5.80
CA ALA A 170 0.13 28.36 5.11
C ALA A 170 -0.32 29.50 6.05
N ASP A 171 -0.43 29.22 7.34
CA ASP A 171 -0.63 30.20 8.43
C ASP A 171 0.68 30.41 9.22
#